data_131079c22363a33a19eb71c84a613733
#
_entry.id   131079c22363a33a19eb71c84a613733
#
_cell.length_a   1.000
_cell.length_b   1.000
_cell.length_c   1.000
_cell.angle_alpha   90.00
_cell.angle_beta   90.00
_cell.angle_gamma   90.00
#
_symmetry.space_group_name_H-M   'P 1'
#
loop_
_entity.id
_entity.type
_entity.pdbx_description
1 polymer ?
#
loop_
_entity_poly.entity_id
_entity_poly.type
_entity_poly.pdbx_seq_one_letter_code
_entity_poly.pdbx_strand_id
1 'polypeptide(L)'
;MRTLSFASKQFDSDLAVFRSGAAISREVSDSVAAILCDIRARGDAAVAHYALGFDGARLRPGEFRVGAREIADAARRLPAARRAALSAAHASIEDFNRKALPADWTARNRHGAVVGEKFDPIRRVGIYVPGGEVPLVSTALMTATLARIAQCPEIAAFTPCGADGRVAPDLLAAL
;
A
#
# COMPACT_ATOMS: atom_id res chain seq x y z
N MET A 1 10.51 6.78 -24.17
CA MET A 1 11.38 6.08 -23.19
C MET A 1 12.79 6.60 -23.37
N ARG A 2 13.44 7.11 -22.32
CA ARG A 2 14.84 7.58 -22.37
C ARG A 2 15.74 6.44 -21.93
N THR A 3 16.74 6.10 -22.76
CA THR A 3 17.71 5.04 -22.46
C THR A 3 19.04 5.68 -22.05
N LEU A 4 19.60 5.28 -20.92
CA LEU A 4 20.92 5.66 -20.46
C LEU A 4 21.89 4.52 -20.79
N SER A 5 22.98 4.82 -21.50
CA SER A 5 24.01 3.82 -21.80
C SER A 5 25.24 4.06 -20.94
N PHE A 6 25.64 3.06 -20.17
CA PHE A 6 26.84 3.12 -19.33
C PHE A 6 28.12 3.36 -20.15
N ALA A 7 28.15 2.93 -21.41
CA ALA A 7 29.27 3.14 -22.32
C ALA A 7 29.35 4.58 -22.90
N SER A 8 28.32 5.42 -22.65
CA SER A 8 28.33 6.82 -23.12
C SER A 8 29.27 7.68 -22.28
N LYS A 9 30.04 8.55 -22.95
CA LYS A 9 30.85 9.57 -22.26
C LYS A 9 30.04 10.57 -21.45
N GLN A 10 28.71 10.62 -21.69
CA GLN A 10 27.77 11.52 -21.01
C GLN A 10 26.94 10.80 -19.93
N PHE A 11 27.25 9.52 -19.65
CA PHE A 11 26.46 8.71 -18.74
C PHE A 11 26.25 9.38 -17.36
N ASP A 12 27.33 9.87 -16.75
CA ASP A 12 27.26 10.48 -15.41
C ASP A 12 26.42 11.76 -15.40
N SER A 13 26.55 12.60 -16.44
CA SER A 13 25.74 13.82 -16.57
C SER A 13 24.26 13.49 -16.83
N ASP A 14 23.99 12.52 -17.70
CA ASP A 14 22.63 12.08 -17.99
C ASP A 14 21.99 11.40 -16.78
N LEU A 15 22.74 10.62 -16.02
CA LEU A 15 22.30 10.00 -14.78
C LEU A 15 21.99 11.06 -13.71
N ALA A 16 22.82 12.09 -13.58
CA ALA A 16 22.58 13.19 -12.65
C ALA A 16 21.27 13.93 -12.98
N VAL A 17 21.04 14.23 -14.25
CA VAL A 17 19.78 14.83 -14.73
C VAL A 17 18.58 13.92 -14.47
N PHE A 18 18.71 12.61 -14.70
CA PHE A 18 17.66 11.65 -14.41
C PHE A 18 17.31 11.58 -12.91
N ARG A 19 18.34 11.57 -12.07
CA ARG A 19 18.17 11.54 -10.60
C ARG A 19 17.56 12.82 -10.05
N SER A 20 17.91 13.99 -10.58
CA SER A 20 17.33 15.27 -10.16
C SER A 20 15.84 15.37 -10.50
N GLY A 21 15.41 14.77 -11.62
CA GLY A 21 13.99 14.72 -12.00
C GLY A 21 13.16 13.74 -11.18
N ALA A 22 13.78 12.85 -10.40
CA ALA A 22 13.09 11.91 -9.51
C ALA A 22 12.81 12.49 -8.10
N ALA A 23 13.33 13.68 -7.79
CA ALA A 23 13.06 14.34 -6.52
C ALA A 23 11.63 14.87 -6.46
N ILE A 24 10.96 14.66 -5.32
CA ILE A 24 9.63 15.26 -5.06
C ILE A 24 9.79 16.78 -5.12
N SER A 25 8.97 17.45 -5.96
CA SER A 25 9.02 18.91 -6.06
C SER A 25 8.61 19.56 -4.73
N ARG A 26 9.14 20.75 -4.47
CA ARG A 26 8.80 21.52 -3.28
C ARG A 26 7.30 21.84 -3.23
N GLU A 27 6.70 22.15 -4.37
CA GLU A 27 5.27 22.41 -4.49
C GLU A 27 4.42 21.21 -4.05
N VAL A 28 4.78 20.00 -4.45
CA VAL A 28 4.08 18.77 -4.02
C VAL A 28 4.25 18.57 -2.51
N SER A 29 5.45 18.77 -1.97
CA SER A 29 5.69 18.66 -0.54
C SER A 29 4.88 19.67 0.27
N ASP A 30 4.83 20.92 -0.17
CA ASP A 30 4.09 21.99 0.49
C ASP A 30 2.58 21.74 0.43
N SER A 31 2.07 21.27 -0.72
CA SER A 31 0.66 20.89 -0.90
C SER A 31 0.27 19.74 0.03
N VAL A 32 1.09 18.69 0.11
CA VAL A 32 0.84 17.55 1.01
C VAL A 32 0.89 18.00 2.47
N ALA A 33 1.84 18.85 2.84
CA ALA A 33 1.93 19.40 4.19
C ALA A 33 0.66 20.19 4.57
N ALA A 34 0.14 21.01 3.67
CA ALA A 34 -1.10 21.75 3.89
C ALA A 34 -2.30 20.81 4.09
N ILE A 35 -2.44 19.77 3.26
CA ILE A 35 -3.49 18.75 3.40
C ILE A 35 -3.40 18.05 4.76
N LEU A 36 -2.19 17.64 5.16
CA LEU A 36 -1.99 16.97 6.45
C LEU A 36 -2.32 17.89 7.64
N CYS A 37 -1.97 19.17 7.56
CA CYS A 37 -2.34 20.16 8.57
C CYS A 37 -3.85 20.32 8.68
N ASP A 38 -4.53 20.40 7.54
CA ASP A 38 -5.99 20.53 7.49
C ASP A 38 -6.70 19.28 8.06
N ILE A 39 -6.24 18.08 7.70
CA ILE A 39 -6.77 16.83 8.24
C ILE A 39 -6.57 16.76 9.77
N ARG A 40 -5.43 17.20 10.28
CA ARG A 40 -5.20 17.26 11.74
C ARG A 40 -6.14 18.24 12.44
N ALA A 41 -6.48 19.34 11.80
CA ALA A 41 -7.36 20.37 12.37
C ALA A 41 -8.84 20.00 12.28
N ARG A 42 -9.30 19.47 11.15
CA ARG A 42 -10.73 19.23 10.86
C ARG A 42 -11.13 17.75 10.82
N GLY A 43 -10.17 16.82 10.92
CA GLY A 43 -10.42 15.38 10.93
C GLY A 43 -11.19 14.91 9.68
N ASP A 44 -12.18 14.09 9.89
CA ASP A 44 -13.00 13.48 8.83
C ASP A 44 -13.68 14.46 7.91
N ALA A 45 -13.98 15.69 8.37
CA ALA A 45 -14.55 16.74 7.51
C ALA A 45 -13.55 17.19 6.44
N ALA A 46 -12.26 17.23 6.75
CA ALA A 46 -11.23 17.51 5.75
C ALA A 46 -11.08 16.34 4.77
N VAL A 47 -11.10 15.09 5.25
CA VAL A 47 -11.06 13.91 4.39
C VAL A 47 -12.21 13.92 3.38
N ALA A 48 -13.45 14.18 3.83
CA ALA A 48 -14.61 14.31 2.95
C ALA A 48 -14.46 15.44 1.92
N HIS A 49 -13.87 16.57 2.33
CA HIS A 49 -13.60 17.70 1.44
C HIS A 49 -12.60 17.30 0.33
N TYR A 50 -11.51 16.65 0.68
CA TYR A 50 -10.50 16.23 -0.30
C TYR A 50 -10.99 15.08 -1.17
N ALA A 51 -11.78 14.12 -0.64
CA ALA A 51 -12.42 13.09 -1.46
C ALA A 51 -13.35 13.67 -2.52
N LEU A 52 -14.10 14.72 -2.18
CA LEU A 52 -14.90 15.44 -3.17
C LEU A 52 -14.03 16.17 -4.20
N GLY A 53 -12.95 16.80 -3.76
CA GLY A 53 -12.07 17.59 -4.64
C GLY A 53 -11.24 16.74 -5.61
N PHE A 54 -10.70 15.61 -5.14
CA PHE A 54 -9.80 14.76 -5.94
C PHE A 54 -10.53 13.62 -6.66
N ASP A 55 -11.50 12.99 -6.00
CA ASP A 55 -12.16 11.79 -6.50
C ASP A 55 -13.58 12.08 -7.01
N GLY A 56 -14.10 13.29 -6.81
CA GLY A 56 -15.49 13.66 -7.11
C GLY A 56 -16.51 12.96 -6.20
N ALA A 57 -16.07 12.27 -5.16
CA ALA A 57 -16.89 11.45 -4.29
C ALA A 57 -17.47 12.26 -3.12
N ARG A 58 -18.81 12.26 -3.00
CA ARG A 58 -19.51 12.85 -1.84
C ARG A 58 -19.68 11.80 -0.76
N LEU A 59 -18.75 11.78 0.20
CA LEU A 59 -18.75 10.84 1.31
C LEU A 59 -19.04 11.54 2.64
N ARG A 60 -19.83 10.91 3.49
CA ARG A 60 -19.95 11.27 4.90
C ARG A 60 -18.97 10.44 5.73
N PRO A 61 -18.52 10.89 6.90
CA PRO A 61 -17.56 10.17 7.74
C PRO A 61 -17.94 8.70 8.02
N GLY A 62 -19.22 8.41 8.22
CA GLY A 62 -19.70 7.05 8.41
C GLY A 62 -19.61 6.14 7.18
N GLU A 63 -19.32 6.68 6.00
CA GLU A 63 -19.21 5.97 4.73
C GLU A 63 -17.76 5.68 4.32
N PHE A 64 -16.76 6.18 5.08
CA PHE A 64 -15.35 5.93 4.75
C PHE A 64 -14.95 4.47 4.92
N ARG A 65 -15.63 3.75 5.79
CA ARG A 65 -15.33 2.36 6.06
C ARG A 65 -16.18 1.43 5.21
N VAL A 66 -15.53 0.65 4.36
CA VAL A 66 -16.16 -0.45 3.65
C VAL A 66 -16.52 -1.56 4.64
N GLY A 67 -17.76 -2.01 4.63
CA GLY A 67 -18.24 -3.05 5.53
C GLY A 67 -17.77 -4.45 5.11
N ALA A 68 -17.56 -5.34 6.06
CA ALA A 68 -17.16 -6.73 5.79
C ALA A 68 -18.11 -7.46 4.84
N ARG A 69 -19.42 -7.13 4.89
CA ARG A 69 -20.42 -7.70 3.97
C ARG A 69 -20.15 -7.29 2.53
N GLU A 70 -19.79 -6.03 2.29
CA GLU A 70 -19.49 -5.51 0.94
C GLU A 70 -18.24 -6.19 0.36
N ILE A 71 -17.19 -6.36 1.18
CA ILE A 71 -15.96 -7.09 0.80
C ILE A 71 -16.31 -8.54 0.42
N ALA A 72 -17.08 -9.23 1.26
CA ALA A 72 -17.50 -10.61 1.00
C ALA A 72 -18.39 -10.73 -0.25
N ASP A 73 -19.26 -9.75 -0.51
CA ASP A 73 -20.11 -9.71 -1.69
C ASP A 73 -19.27 -9.47 -2.97
N ALA A 74 -18.27 -8.61 -2.92
CA ALA A 74 -17.35 -8.39 -4.02
C ALA A 74 -16.61 -9.69 -4.39
N ALA A 75 -16.06 -10.39 -3.38
CA ALA A 75 -15.38 -11.68 -3.60
C ALA A 75 -16.31 -12.75 -4.20
N ARG A 76 -17.58 -12.81 -3.77
CA ARG A 76 -18.55 -13.77 -4.32
C ARG A 76 -18.97 -13.48 -5.77
N ARG A 77 -19.08 -12.19 -6.12
CA ARG A 77 -19.49 -11.75 -7.47
C ARG A 77 -18.36 -11.80 -8.49
N LEU A 78 -17.13 -12.01 -8.05
CA LEU A 78 -15.99 -12.08 -8.96
C LEU A 78 -16.11 -13.28 -9.89
N PRO A 79 -15.89 -13.11 -11.21
CA PRO A 79 -15.87 -14.23 -12.15
C PRO A 79 -14.87 -15.31 -11.71
N ALA A 80 -15.24 -16.58 -11.92
CA ALA A 80 -14.42 -17.72 -11.45
C ALA A 80 -12.98 -17.67 -11.94
N ALA A 81 -12.74 -17.26 -13.18
CA ALA A 81 -11.38 -17.12 -13.73
C ALA A 81 -10.56 -16.05 -13.00
N ARG A 82 -11.16 -14.90 -12.68
CA ARG A 82 -10.48 -13.83 -11.92
C ARG A 82 -10.18 -14.27 -10.49
N ARG A 83 -11.13 -14.93 -9.84
CA ARG A 83 -10.92 -15.47 -8.49
C ARG A 83 -9.78 -16.50 -8.47
N ALA A 84 -9.72 -17.40 -9.45
CA ALA A 84 -8.63 -18.35 -9.58
C ALA A 84 -7.28 -17.65 -9.78
N ALA A 85 -7.23 -16.61 -10.61
CA ALA A 85 -6.00 -15.81 -10.82
C ALA A 85 -5.55 -15.09 -9.54
N LEU A 86 -6.48 -14.47 -8.80
CA LEU A 86 -6.16 -13.83 -7.50
C LEU A 86 -5.64 -14.85 -6.49
N SER A 87 -6.28 -16.02 -6.38
CA SER A 87 -5.84 -17.10 -5.47
C SER A 87 -4.45 -17.61 -5.84
N ALA A 88 -4.15 -17.80 -7.12
CA ALA A 88 -2.83 -18.23 -7.57
C ALA A 88 -1.75 -17.17 -7.29
N ALA A 89 -2.05 -15.89 -7.53
CA ALA A 89 -1.17 -14.78 -7.23
C ALA A 89 -0.91 -14.68 -5.71
N HIS A 90 -1.96 -14.77 -4.89
CA HIS A 90 -1.84 -14.77 -3.43
C HIS A 90 -0.94 -15.92 -2.95
N ALA A 91 -1.17 -17.14 -3.41
CA ALA A 91 -0.35 -18.30 -3.02
C ALA A 91 1.13 -18.10 -3.37
N SER A 92 1.43 -17.59 -4.56
CA SER A 92 2.82 -17.32 -4.97
C SER A 92 3.49 -16.25 -4.11
N ILE A 93 2.75 -15.19 -3.76
CA ILE A 93 3.24 -14.11 -2.89
C ILE A 93 3.47 -14.64 -1.47
N GLU A 94 2.54 -15.43 -0.96
CA GLU A 94 2.64 -16.04 0.36
C GLU A 94 3.83 -16.97 0.48
N ASP A 95 3.99 -17.89 -0.47
CA ASP A 95 5.12 -18.86 -0.50
C ASP A 95 6.49 -18.18 -0.53
N PHE A 96 6.61 -17.12 -1.32
CA PHE A 96 7.86 -16.35 -1.39
C PHE A 96 8.14 -15.62 -0.08
N ASN A 97 7.16 -14.89 0.45
CA ASN A 97 7.36 -14.03 1.60
C ASN A 97 7.51 -14.81 2.92
N ARG A 98 6.90 -16.00 3.04
CA ARG A 98 7.13 -16.88 4.20
C ARG A 98 8.60 -17.29 4.34
N LYS A 99 9.31 -17.47 3.23
CA LYS A 99 10.74 -17.78 3.23
C LYS A 99 11.62 -16.59 3.59
N ALA A 100 11.12 -15.37 3.39
CA ALA A 100 11.83 -14.13 3.67
C ALA A 100 11.60 -13.60 5.10
N LEU A 101 10.70 -14.21 5.88
CA LEU A 101 10.46 -13.79 7.27
C LEU A 101 11.73 -14.05 8.11
N PRO A 102 12.19 -13.03 8.85
CA PRO A 102 13.27 -13.23 9.79
C PRO A 102 12.80 -14.10 10.98
N ALA A 103 13.71 -14.85 11.54
CA ALA A 103 13.48 -15.66 12.75
C ALA A 103 14.27 -15.09 13.93
N ASP A 104 13.69 -15.17 15.11
CA ASP A 104 14.41 -14.86 16.35
C ASP A 104 15.62 -15.76 16.50
N TRP A 105 16.71 -15.19 16.98
CA TRP A 105 17.90 -15.98 17.28
C TRP A 105 18.63 -15.43 18.50
N THR A 106 19.31 -16.32 19.22
CA THR A 106 20.21 -15.97 20.33
C THR A 106 21.50 -16.74 20.21
N ALA A 107 22.61 -16.14 20.64
CA ALA A 107 23.92 -16.74 20.70
C ALA A 107 24.70 -16.20 21.91
N ARG A 108 25.75 -16.92 22.34
CA ARG A 108 26.71 -16.38 23.29
C ARG A 108 27.92 -15.82 22.53
N ASN A 109 28.28 -14.59 22.86
CA ASN A 109 29.49 -14.00 22.30
C ASN A 109 30.76 -14.54 23.02
N ARG A 110 31.94 -14.17 22.53
CA ARG A 110 33.22 -14.59 23.09
C ARG A 110 33.46 -14.18 24.57
N HIS A 111 32.67 -13.26 25.10
CA HIS A 111 32.73 -12.80 26.48
C HIS A 111 31.65 -13.43 27.36
N GLY A 112 30.90 -14.39 26.84
CA GLY A 112 29.84 -15.10 27.55
C GLY A 112 28.50 -14.38 27.62
N ALA A 113 28.38 -13.18 27.11
CA ALA A 113 27.09 -12.47 27.06
C ALA A 113 26.14 -13.10 26.05
N VAL A 114 24.86 -13.15 26.39
CA VAL A 114 23.80 -13.57 25.47
C VAL A 114 23.43 -12.39 24.61
N VAL A 115 23.49 -12.58 23.31
CA VAL A 115 23.10 -11.58 22.28
C VAL A 115 22.10 -12.22 21.31
N GLY A 116 21.27 -11.43 20.65
CA GLY A 116 20.30 -11.95 19.69
C GLY A 116 19.48 -10.87 19.03
N GLU A 117 18.61 -11.28 18.14
CA GLU A 117 17.59 -10.45 17.52
C GLU A 117 16.22 -11.03 17.79
N LYS A 118 15.27 -10.16 18.08
CA LYS A 118 13.86 -10.49 18.26
C LYS A 118 13.03 -9.70 17.26
N PHE A 119 12.11 -10.39 16.59
CA PHE A 119 11.24 -9.82 15.57
C PHE A 119 9.80 -9.87 16.05
N ASP A 120 9.26 -8.72 16.46
CA ASP A 120 7.88 -8.59 16.86
C ASP A 120 7.03 -7.95 15.75
N PRO A 121 5.78 -8.40 15.51
CA PRO A 121 4.91 -7.76 14.53
C PRO A 121 4.53 -6.34 14.95
N ILE A 122 4.40 -5.46 13.96
CA ILE A 122 3.84 -4.13 14.18
C ILE A 122 2.36 -4.30 14.53
N ARG A 123 1.94 -3.73 15.66
CA ARG A 123 0.57 -3.90 16.18
C ARG A 123 -0.51 -3.43 15.19
N ARG A 124 -0.29 -2.30 14.50
CA ARG A 124 -1.25 -1.73 13.55
C ARG A 124 -0.53 -1.27 12.29
N VAL A 125 -0.96 -1.77 11.14
CA VAL A 125 -0.40 -1.47 9.82
C VAL A 125 -1.45 -0.76 8.97
N GLY A 126 -1.06 0.37 8.37
CA GLY A 126 -1.81 1.04 7.33
C GLY A 126 -1.24 0.67 5.96
N ILE A 127 -2.10 0.26 5.03
CA ILE A 127 -1.76 -0.05 3.65
C ILE A 127 -2.43 0.97 2.76
N TYR A 128 -1.68 1.66 1.91
CA TYR A 128 -2.25 2.50 0.88
C TYR A 128 -2.20 1.78 -0.46
N VAL A 129 -3.36 1.59 -1.07
CA VAL A 129 -3.48 1.03 -2.42
C VAL A 129 -3.92 2.14 -3.36
N PRO A 130 -3.06 2.57 -4.30
CA PRO A 130 -3.42 3.61 -5.24
C PRO A 130 -4.67 3.24 -6.05
N GLY A 131 -5.55 4.23 -6.25
CA GLY A 131 -6.67 4.12 -7.18
C GLY A 131 -6.28 4.64 -8.56
N GLY A 132 -7.26 4.86 -9.40
CA GLY A 132 -7.12 5.38 -10.76
C GLY A 132 -7.96 4.56 -11.74
N GLU A 133 -7.70 4.73 -13.04
CA GLU A 133 -8.44 4.03 -14.10
C GLU A 133 -8.35 2.49 -14.00
N VAL A 134 -7.22 2.00 -13.46
CA VAL A 134 -7.01 0.57 -13.24
C VAL A 134 -6.68 0.32 -11.76
N PRO A 135 -7.52 -0.44 -11.03
CA PRO A 135 -7.24 -0.76 -9.63
C PRO A 135 -5.98 -1.63 -9.51
N LEU A 136 -5.07 -1.21 -8.62
CA LEU A 136 -3.81 -1.91 -8.37
C LEU A 136 -4.00 -3.10 -7.42
N VAL A 137 -4.70 -4.13 -7.90
CA VAL A 137 -5.01 -5.35 -7.17
C VAL A 137 -3.76 -6.07 -6.68
N SER A 138 -2.69 -6.07 -7.46
CA SER A 138 -1.40 -6.65 -7.08
C SER A 138 -0.80 -5.96 -5.85
N THR A 139 -0.93 -4.63 -5.73
CA THR A 139 -0.47 -3.90 -4.55
C THR A 139 -1.23 -4.33 -3.30
N ALA A 140 -2.56 -4.51 -3.39
CA ALA A 140 -3.37 -5.01 -2.28
C ALA A 140 -2.89 -6.40 -1.84
N LEU A 141 -2.76 -7.33 -2.78
CA LEU A 141 -2.29 -8.70 -2.49
C LEU A 141 -0.89 -8.70 -1.86
N MET A 142 0.07 -7.98 -2.45
CA MET A 142 1.46 -7.97 -1.97
C MET A 142 1.56 -7.39 -0.56
N THR A 143 0.90 -6.28 -0.28
CA THR A 143 1.02 -5.59 1.00
C THR A 143 0.19 -6.25 2.11
N ALA A 144 -1.06 -6.65 1.82
CA ALA A 144 -1.92 -7.30 2.79
C ALA A 144 -1.42 -8.70 3.17
N THR A 145 -0.97 -9.50 2.19
CA THR A 145 -0.39 -10.82 2.45
C THR A 145 0.86 -10.69 3.34
N LEU A 146 1.76 -9.74 3.04
CA LEU A 146 2.95 -9.53 3.84
C LEU A 146 2.61 -9.17 5.30
N ALA A 147 1.66 -8.25 5.52
CA ALA A 147 1.23 -7.88 6.86
C ALA A 147 0.60 -9.06 7.63
N ARG A 148 -0.16 -9.93 6.93
CA ARG A 148 -0.76 -11.13 7.54
C ARG A 148 0.27 -12.19 7.93
N ILE A 149 1.22 -12.51 7.05
CA ILE A 149 2.26 -13.50 7.36
C ILE A 149 3.23 -12.99 8.43
N ALA A 150 3.44 -11.66 8.51
CA ALA A 150 4.14 -11.01 9.61
C ALA A 150 3.32 -10.97 10.93
N GLN A 151 2.11 -11.51 10.94
CA GLN A 151 1.22 -11.61 12.10
C GLN A 151 0.81 -10.25 12.69
N CYS A 152 0.70 -9.20 11.87
CA CYS A 152 0.21 -7.90 12.31
C CYS A 152 -1.25 -8.01 12.77
N PRO A 153 -1.57 -7.69 14.06
CA PRO A 153 -2.92 -7.88 14.61
C PRO A 153 -4.00 -7.01 13.95
N GLU A 154 -3.64 -5.80 13.53
CA GLU A 154 -4.56 -4.86 12.92
C GLU A 154 -4.02 -4.39 11.57
N ILE A 155 -4.79 -4.63 10.51
CA ILE A 155 -4.45 -4.20 9.15
C ILE A 155 -5.59 -3.34 8.62
N ALA A 156 -5.29 -2.10 8.22
CA ALA A 156 -6.23 -1.19 7.60
C ALA A 156 -5.75 -0.84 6.18
N ALA A 157 -6.58 -1.12 5.17
CA ALA A 157 -6.31 -0.72 3.80
C ALA A 157 -7.04 0.59 3.49
N PHE A 158 -6.34 1.52 2.83
CA PHE A 158 -6.83 2.80 2.38
C PHE A 158 -6.69 2.88 0.86
N THR A 159 -7.74 3.28 0.18
CA THR A 159 -7.76 3.43 -1.28
C THR A 159 -8.75 4.53 -1.66
N PRO A 160 -8.51 5.28 -2.74
CA PRO A 160 -9.53 6.14 -3.31
C PRO A 160 -10.75 5.33 -3.77
N CYS A 161 -11.90 6.00 -3.82
CA CYS A 161 -13.11 5.44 -4.39
C CYS A 161 -13.44 6.11 -5.75
N GLY A 162 -14.38 5.56 -6.47
CA GLY A 162 -14.96 6.23 -7.63
C GLY A 162 -15.86 7.41 -7.22
N ALA A 163 -16.29 8.22 -8.18
CA ALA A 163 -17.22 9.32 -7.95
C ALA A 163 -18.57 8.89 -7.35
N ASP A 164 -18.91 7.61 -7.51
CA ASP A 164 -20.07 6.95 -6.86
C ASP A 164 -19.82 6.58 -5.39
N GLY A 165 -18.65 6.88 -4.86
CA GLY A 165 -18.24 6.54 -3.49
C GLY A 165 -17.87 5.07 -3.29
N ARG A 166 -17.72 4.27 -4.36
CA ARG A 166 -17.46 2.84 -4.26
C ARG A 166 -16.03 2.49 -4.62
N VAL A 167 -15.50 1.50 -3.93
CA VAL A 167 -14.22 0.88 -4.25
C VAL A 167 -14.40 -0.19 -5.31
N ALA A 168 -13.43 -0.31 -6.23
CA ALA A 168 -13.46 -1.31 -7.29
C ALA A 168 -13.64 -2.74 -6.72
N PRO A 169 -14.59 -3.55 -7.22
CA PRO A 169 -14.87 -4.88 -6.69
C PRO A 169 -13.67 -5.82 -6.71
N ASP A 170 -12.85 -5.75 -7.76
CA ASP A 170 -11.64 -6.59 -7.88
C ASP A 170 -10.64 -6.28 -6.76
N LEU A 171 -10.53 -5.01 -6.35
CA LEU A 171 -9.68 -4.59 -5.24
C LEU A 171 -10.22 -5.05 -3.90
N LEU A 172 -11.54 -4.91 -3.67
CA LEU A 172 -12.19 -5.42 -2.45
C LEU A 172 -12.03 -6.93 -2.31
N ALA A 173 -12.11 -7.67 -3.43
CA ALA A 173 -11.95 -9.12 -3.42
C ALA A 173 -10.50 -9.58 -3.16
N ALA A 174 -9.52 -8.70 -3.28
CA ALA A 174 -8.10 -8.98 -3.03
C ALA A 174 -7.66 -8.64 -1.59
N LEU A 175 -8.51 -7.93 -0.84
CA LEU A 175 -8.29 -7.55 0.56
C LEU A 175 -8.99 -8.53 1.52
#